data_d55cadff8dd732aa406003975a0186c4
#
_entry.id   d55cadff8dd732aa406003975a0186c4
#
_cell.length_a   1.000
_cell.length_b   1.000
_cell.length_c   1.000
_cell.angle_alpha   90.00
_cell.angle_beta   90.00
_cell.angle_gamma   90.00
#
_symmetry.space_group_name_H-M   'P 1'
#
loop_
_entity.id
_entity.type
_entity.pdbx_description
1 polymer ?
#
loop_
_entity_poly.entity_id
_entity_poly.type
_entity_poly.pdbx_seq_one_letter_code
_entity_poly.pdbx_strand_id
1 'polypeptide(L)'
;TGRPEEALDILEHQKTDVLVCETSLSVLSGREFFTMAKMISPDTVRVAMTSAEHVKDILSFLNECDIYKLIMKPCASFADFIEPVNAALEYHRLKKQAESDLEQANMNLFFSEKDFERIEERQKENVMLYKQAAEVVMTMLKQHLTIGQMDSVGEYMMEHYLRDLLGYYLETMIHENGNYLMGYNRLKNEFHH
;
A
#
# COMPACT_ATOMS: atom_id res chain seq x y z
N THR A 1 -31.77 21.36 2.82
CA THR A 1 -31.85 22.81 2.95
C THR A 1 -32.23 23.46 1.60
N GLY A 2 -32.89 24.59 1.62
CA GLY A 2 -33.19 25.38 0.42
C GLY A 2 -32.19 26.52 0.15
N ARG A 3 -31.11 26.59 0.95
CA ARG A 3 -30.09 27.64 0.85
C ARG A 3 -28.73 27.01 0.56
N PRO A 4 -28.04 27.45 -0.50
CA PRO A 4 -26.73 26.91 -0.86
C PRO A 4 -25.68 27.11 0.23
N GLU A 5 -25.67 28.24 0.91
CA GLU A 5 -24.72 28.58 1.96
C GLU A 5 -24.84 27.62 3.15
N GLU A 6 -26.06 27.30 3.57
CA GLU A 6 -26.29 26.31 4.65
C GLU A 6 -25.84 24.91 4.24
N ALA A 7 -25.98 24.53 2.97
CA ALA A 7 -25.52 23.25 2.47
C ALA A 7 -24.00 23.15 2.49
N LEU A 8 -23.28 24.23 2.14
CA LEU A 8 -21.82 24.28 2.22
C LEU A 8 -21.34 24.24 3.67
N ASP A 9 -22.00 24.94 4.59
CA ASP A 9 -21.71 24.88 6.02
C ASP A 9 -21.89 23.46 6.60
N ILE A 10 -22.94 22.75 6.19
CA ILE A 10 -23.16 21.34 6.56
C ILE A 10 -22.02 20.46 6.03
N LEU A 11 -21.59 20.65 4.78
CA LEU A 11 -20.49 19.87 4.18
C LEU A 11 -19.15 20.12 4.88
N GLU A 12 -18.93 21.34 5.42
CA GLU A 12 -17.71 21.68 6.14
C GLU A 12 -17.66 21.04 7.54
N HIS A 13 -18.79 20.98 8.24
CA HIS A 13 -18.86 20.56 9.64
C HIS A 13 -19.36 19.13 9.85
N GLN A 14 -19.93 18.50 8.83
CA GLN A 14 -20.51 17.17 8.94
C GLN A 14 -20.06 16.26 7.80
N LYS A 15 -19.71 15.03 8.15
CA LYS A 15 -19.45 13.99 7.13
C LYS A 15 -20.73 13.70 6.37
N THR A 16 -20.68 13.92 5.07
CA THR A 16 -21.80 13.73 4.16
C THR A 16 -21.40 12.77 3.06
N ASP A 17 -22.11 11.65 2.92
CA ASP A 17 -21.79 10.62 1.94
C ASP A 17 -22.22 11.03 0.53
N VAL A 18 -23.41 11.62 0.40
CA VAL A 18 -23.99 12.01 -0.89
C VAL A 18 -24.62 13.40 -0.79
N LEU A 19 -24.31 14.25 -1.75
CA LEU A 19 -24.92 15.55 -1.98
C LEU A 19 -25.81 15.48 -3.21
N VAL A 20 -27.10 15.80 -3.07
CA VAL A 20 -28.04 15.97 -4.18
C VAL A 20 -28.43 17.43 -4.26
N CYS A 21 -28.16 18.07 -5.41
CA CYS A 21 -28.50 19.49 -5.58
C CYS A 21 -28.97 19.82 -7.01
N GLU A 22 -29.79 20.79 -7.13
CA GLU A 22 -30.25 21.33 -8.43
C GLU A 22 -29.14 22.17 -9.09
N THR A 23 -29.06 22.11 -10.42
CA THR A 23 -28.11 22.93 -11.19
C THR A 23 -28.53 24.39 -11.32
N SER A 24 -29.82 24.69 -11.20
CA SER A 24 -30.37 26.03 -11.30
C SER A 24 -30.72 26.55 -9.90
N LEU A 25 -29.76 27.21 -9.27
CA LEU A 25 -29.94 27.86 -7.96
C LEU A 25 -30.19 29.36 -8.16
N SER A 26 -30.92 29.98 -7.25
CA SER A 26 -31.35 31.39 -7.36
C SER A 26 -30.25 32.39 -7.00
N VAL A 27 -29.27 32.01 -6.17
CA VAL A 27 -28.28 32.94 -5.60
C VAL A 27 -26.88 32.65 -6.12
N LEU A 28 -26.57 31.39 -6.34
CA LEU A 28 -25.27 30.90 -6.79
C LEU A 28 -25.47 29.98 -7.99
N SER A 29 -24.60 30.02 -9.01
CA SER A 29 -24.74 29.06 -10.10
C SER A 29 -24.47 27.64 -9.59
N GLY A 30 -25.18 26.64 -10.14
CA GLY A 30 -24.94 25.26 -9.76
C GLY A 30 -23.47 24.82 -9.96
N ARG A 31 -22.79 25.34 -10.99
CA ARG A 31 -21.37 25.10 -11.26
C ARG A 31 -20.49 25.61 -10.10
N GLU A 32 -20.70 26.84 -9.67
CA GLU A 32 -19.96 27.42 -8.55
C GLU A 32 -20.22 26.64 -7.26
N PHE A 33 -21.48 26.31 -6.97
CA PHE A 33 -21.87 25.53 -5.80
C PHE A 33 -21.18 24.16 -5.76
N PHE A 34 -21.26 23.37 -6.84
CA PHE A 34 -20.65 22.05 -6.89
C PHE A 34 -19.11 22.11 -6.87
N THR A 35 -18.51 23.16 -7.45
CA THR A 35 -17.07 23.39 -7.36
C THR A 35 -16.64 23.65 -5.90
N MET A 36 -17.38 24.50 -5.18
CA MET A 36 -17.12 24.76 -3.76
C MET A 36 -17.36 23.50 -2.92
N ALA A 37 -18.44 22.77 -3.16
CA ALA A 37 -18.72 21.51 -2.48
C ALA A 37 -17.61 20.46 -2.68
N LYS A 38 -17.04 20.39 -3.90
CA LYS A 38 -15.89 19.52 -4.20
C LYS A 38 -14.63 19.91 -3.42
N MET A 39 -14.38 21.20 -3.25
CA MET A 39 -13.23 21.70 -2.50
C MET A 39 -13.38 21.48 -0.98
N ILE A 40 -14.58 21.69 -0.44
CA ILE A 40 -14.88 21.55 0.99
C ILE A 40 -14.92 20.07 1.40
N SER A 41 -15.62 19.25 0.61
CA SER A 41 -15.83 17.84 0.91
C SER A 41 -15.58 16.97 -0.34
N PRO A 42 -14.33 16.68 -0.67
CA PRO A 42 -13.95 15.94 -1.89
C PRO A 42 -14.48 14.51 -1.90
N ASP A 43 -14.68 13.92 -0.73
CA ASP A 43 -15.16 12.56 -0.56
C ASP A 43 -16.67 12.42 -0.78
N THR A 44 -17.43 13.48 -0.60
CA THR A 44 -18.88 13.47 -0.84
C THR A 44 -19.19 13.20 -2.30
N VAL A 45 -20.01 12.19 -2.58
CA VAL A 45 -20.48 11.88 -3.94
C VAL A 45 -21.54 12.87 -4.35
N ARG A 46 -21.36 13.53 -5.50
CA ARG A 46 -22.22 14.61 -5.99
C ARG A 46 -23.20 14.09 -7.05
N VAL A 47 -24.47 14.34 -6.82
CA VAL A 47 -25.58 14.04 -7.74
C VAL A 47 -26.27 15.34 -8.10
N ALA A 48 -26.34 15.66 -9.39
CA ALA A 48 -26.97 16.88 -9.85
C ALA A 48 -28.41 16.62 -10.35
N MET A 49 -29.30 17.56 -10.10
CA MET A 49 -30.66 17.57 -10.67
C MET A 49 -30.79 18.70 -11.69
N THR A 50 -31.32 18.43 -12.88
CA THR A 50 -31.46 19.44 -13.93
C THR A 50 -32.72 19.20 -14.76
N SER A 51 -33.16 20.24 -15.47
CA SER A 51 -34.21 20.14 -16.48
C SER A 51 -33.63 20.05 -17.89
N ALA A 52 -34.41 19.54 -18.85
CA ALA A 52 -33.97 19.36 -20.24
C ALA A 52 -33.49 20.66 -20.93
N GLU A 53 -33.94 21.79 -20.46
CA GLU A 53 -33.62 23.11 -21.02
C GLU A 53 -32.17 23.54 -20.77
N HIS A 54 -31.51 22.98 -19.76
CA HIS A 54 -30.17 23.35 -19.30
C HIS A 54 -29.07 22.37 -19.70
N VAL A 55 -29.32 21.47 -20.67
CA VAL A 55 -28.42 20.34 -21.03
C VAL A 55 -27.25 20.78 -21.94
N LYS A 56 -27.24 22.01 -22.49
CA LYS A 56 -26.28 22.38 -23.55
C LYS A 56 -24.79 22.26 -23.19
N ASP A 57 -24.42 22.40 -21.90
CA ASP A 57 -23.03 22.32 -21.45
C ASP A 57 -22.83 21.25 -20.37
N ILE A 58 -23.72 20.26 -20.34
CA ILE A 58 -23.79 19.30 -19.25
C ILE A 58 -22.51 18.44 -19.13
N LEU A 59 -21.87 18.07 -20.25
CA LEU A 59 -20.67 17.24 -20.23
C LEU A 59 -19.48 17.95 -19.56
N SER A 60 -19.27 19.24 -19.87
CA SER A 60 -18.22 20.01 -19.19
C SER A 60 -18.54 20.18 -17.71
N PHE A 61 -19.78 20.44 -17.37
CA PHE A 61 -20.25 20.55 -16.00
C PHE A 61 -20.05 19.26 -15.20
N LEU A 62 -20.41 18.11 -15.77
CA LEU A 62 -20.24 16.82 -15.12
C LEU A 62 -18.77 16.53 -14.79
N ASN A 63 -17.86 16.80 -15.73
CA ASN A 63 -16.44 16.55 -15.58
C ASN A 63 -15.77 17.55 -14.61
N GLU A 64 -16.05 18.85 -14.73
CA GLU A 64 -15.43 19.88 -13.89
C GLU A 64 -15.85 19.76 -12.42
N CYS A 65 -17.14 19.50 -12.19
CA CYS A 65 -17.70 19.38 -10.85
C CYS A 65 -17.65 17.95 -10.30
N ASP A 66 -17.14 16.99 -11.09
CA ASP A 66 -17.05 15.59 -10.70
C ASP A 66 -18.40 15.04 -10.22
N ILE A 67 -19.42 15.19 -11.08
CA ILE A 67 -20.78 14.74 -10.82
C ILE A 67 -20.91 13.26 -11.17
N TYR A 68 -21.27 12.45 -10.19
CA TYR A 68 -21.40 11.00 -10.34
C TYR A 68 -22.63 10.60 -11.16
N LYS A 69 -23.78 11.24 -10.87
CA LYS A 69 -25.06 10.95 -11.54
C LYS A 69 -25.85 12.23 -11.78
N LEU A 70 -26.69 12.18 -12.82
CA LEU A 70 -27.60 13.24 -13.17
C LEU A 70 -29.04 12.74 -13.04
N ILE A 71 -29.92 13.55 -12.40
CA ILE A 71 -31.36 13.32 -12.30
C ILE A 71 -32.06 14.35 -13.18
N MET A 72 -32.82 13.86 -14.15
CA MET A 72 -33.58 14.73 -15.06
C MET A 72 -34.96 15.07 -14.47
N LYS A 73 -35.32 16.34 -14.51
CA LYS A 73 -36.64 16.83 -14.10
C LYS A 73 -37.55 17.06 -15.32
N PRO A 74 -38.87 16.82 -15.21
CA PRO A 74 -39.56 16.19 -14.08
C PRO A 74 -39.27 14.70 -13.97
N CYS A 75 -39.15 14.16 -12.74
CA CYS A 75 -39.07 12.74 -12.51
C CYS A 75 -40.44 12.11 -12.84
N ALA A 76 -40.48 11.10 -13.72
CA ALA A 76 -41.70 10.42 -14.06
C ALA A 76 -42.21 9.52 -12.91
N SER A 77 -41.29 9.04 -12.07
CA SER A 77 -41.57 8.19 -10.91
C SER A 77 -40.66 8.55 -9.73
N PHE A 78 -41.02 8.09 -8.55
CA PHE A 78 -40.14 8.19 -7.37
C PHE A 78 -38.85 7.35 -7.56
N ALA A 79 -38.89 6.28 -8.32
CA ALA A 79 -37.74 5.48 -8.63
C ALA A 79 -36.65 6.26 -9.38
N ASP A 80 -37.05 7.16 -10.31
CA ASP A 80 -36.12 8.00 -11.08
C ASP A 80 -35.25 8.92 -10.19
N PHE A 81 -35.73 9.22 -8.99
CA PHE A 81 -34.98 9.96 -7.97
C PHE A 81 -34.17 9.04 -7.07
N ILE A 82 -34.79 7.97 -6.54
CA ILE A 82 -34.19 7.11 -5.53
C ILE A 82 -33.06 6.23 -6.09
N GLU A 83 -33.19 5.69 -7.29
CA GLU A 83 -32.17 4.82 -7.89
C GLU A 83 -30.81 5.51 -8.07
N PRO A 84 -30.70 6.73 -8.62
CA PRO A 84 -29.44 7.46 -8.70
C PRO A 84 -28.81 7.76 -7.33
N VAL A 85 -29.65 8.06 -6.31
CA VAL A 85 -29.18 8.33 -4.95
C VAL A 85 -28.64 7.07 -4.30
N ASN A 86 -29.33 5.93 -4.42
CA ASN A 86 -28.86 4.65 -3.91
C ASN A 86 -27.57 4.20 -4.61
N ALA A 87 -27.47 4.42 -5.93
CA ALA A 87 -26.25 4.14 -6.67
C ALA A 87 -25.07 5.00 -6.18
N ALA A 88 -25.31 6.26 -5.84
CA ALA A 88 -24.29 7.16 -5.29
C ALA A 88 -23.84 6.74 -3.89
N LEU A 89 -24.77 6.32 -3.04
CA LEU A 89 -24.46 5.77 -1.70
C LEU A 89 -23.62 4.50 -1.79
N GLU A 90 -24.00 3.57 -2.67
CA GLU A 90 -23.24 2.34 -2.87
C GLU A 90 -21.85 2.61 -3.46
N TYR A 91 -21.73 3.55 -4.41
CA TYR A 91 -20.44 3.98 -4.94
C TYR A 91 -19.55 4.58 -3.85
N HIS A 92 -20.08 5.45 -2.98
CA HIS A 92 -19.35 6.01 -1.85
C HIS A 92 -18.83 4.90 -0.91
N ARG A 93 -19.71 3.94 -0.57
CA ARG A 93 -19.36 2.81 0.28
C ARG A 93 -18.23 1.97 -0.30
N LEU A 94 -18.32 1.61 -1.59
CA LEU A 94 -17.29 0.82 -2.28
C LEU A 94 -15.96 1.56 -2.40
N LYS A 95 -16.01 2.88 -2.69
CA LYS A 95 -14.81 3.72 -2.72
C LYS A 95 -14.09 3.72 -1.37
N LYS A 96 -14.82 3.94 -0.28
CA LYS A 96 -14.25 3.92 1.09
C LYS A 96 -13.69 2.55 1.47
N GLN A 97 -14.35 1.48 1.08
CA GLN A 97 -13.83 0.12 1.31
C GLN A 97 -12.52 -0.11 0.56
N ALA A 98 -12.45 0.26 -0.73
CA ALA A 98 -11.24 0.11 -1.53
C ALA A 98 -10.06 0.94 -0.99
N GLU A 99 -10.32 2.18 -0.52
CA GLU A 99 -9.31 3.02 0.14
C GLU A 99 -8.75 2.34 1.41
N SER A 100 -9.64 1.81 2.26
CA SER A 100 -9.27 1.08 3.48
C SER A 100 -8.47 -0.20 3.18
N ASP A 101 -8.90 -0.98 2.18
CA ASP A 101 -8.22 -2.21 1.79
C ASP A 101 -6.81 -1.92 1.25
N LEU A 102 -6.65 -0.81 0.49
CA LEU A 102 -5.36 -0.35 0.00
C LEU A 102 -4.44 0.11 1.13
N GLU A 103 -4.95 0.87 2.10
CA GLU A 103 -4.18 1.28 3.28
C GLU A 103 -3.70 0.05 4.07
N GLN A 104 -4.57 -0.93 4.26
CA GLN A 104 -4.23 -2.16 4.97
C GLN A 104 -3.19 -3.00 4.22
N ALA A 105 -3.30 -3.10 2.89
CA ALA A 105 -2.32 -3.77 2.05
C ALA A 105 -0.94 -3.07 2.12
N ASN A 106 -0.90 -1.75 2.04
CA ASN A 106 0.33 -0.97 2.18
C ASN A 106 0.98 -1.13 3.56
N MET A 107 0.17 -1.16 4.63
CA MET A 107 0.65 -1.40 6.00
C MET A 107 1.27 -2.79 6.13
N ASN A 108 0.62 -3.82 5.58
CA ASN A 108 1.14 -5.19 5.59
C ASN A 108 2.47 -5.32 4.82
N LEU A 109 2.60 -4.64 3.68
CA LEU A 109 3.86 -4.58 2.93
C LEU A 109 4.98 -3.92 3.74
N PHE A 110 4.71 -2.80 4.39
CA PHE A 110 5.67 -2.09 5.23
C PHE A 110 6.18 -2.96 6.41
N PHE A 111 5.28 -3.68 7.09
CA PHE A 111 5.67 -4.60 8.17
C PHE A 111 6.49 -5.78 7.63
N SER A 112 6.13 -6.33 6.48
CA SER A 112 6.88 -7.40 5.82
C SER A 112 8.32 -6.96 5.48
N GLU A 113 8.51 -5.78 4.90
CA GLU A 113 9.84 -5.24 4.60
C GLU A 113 10.71 -5.08 5.85
N LYS A 114 10.13 -4.54 6.92
CA LYS A 114 10.83 -4.34 8.19
C LYS A 114 11.23 -5.64 8.89
N ASP A 115 10.39 -6.67 8.78
CA ASP A 115 10.71 -8.00 9.29
C ASP A 115 11.82 -8.66 8.47
N PHE A 116 11.86 -8.45 7.15
CA PHE A 116 12.94 -8.91 6.28
C PHE A 116 14.27 -8.24 6.59
N GLU A 117 14.32 -6.93 6.76
CA GLU A 117 15.54 -6.21 7.17
C GLU A 117 16.09 -6.77 8.48
N ARG A 118 15.22 -7.04 9.47
CA ARG A 118 15.60 -7.62 10.75
C ARG A 118 16.13 -9.04 10.62
N ILE A 119 15.55 -9.85 9.73
CA ILE A 119 16.02 -11.22 9.44
C ILE A 119 17.40 -11.16 8.76
N GLU A 120 17.58 -10.27 7.79
CA GLU A 120 18.85 -10.09 7.09
C GLU A 120 19.97 -9.65 8.03
N GLU A 121 19.72 -8.69 8.92
CA GLU A 121 20.67 -8.25 9.94
C GLU A 121 21.06 -9.40 10.88
N ARG A 122 20.07 -10.15 11.37
CA ARG A 122 20.34 -11.32 12.24
C ARG A 122 21.13 -12.42 11.53
N GLN A 123 20.91 -12.61 10.23
CA GLN A 123 21.71 -13.56 9.45
C GLN A 123 23.16 -13.11 9.29
N LYS A 124 23.40 -11.81 9.03
CA LYS A 124 24.75 -11.24 8.98
C LYS A 124 25.50 -11.42 10.32
N GLU A 125 24.81 -11.19 11.44
CA GLU A 125 25.37 -11.43 12.78
C GLU A 125 25.71 -12.91 13.01
N ASN A 126 24.83 -13.84 12.63
CA ASN A 126 25.06 -15.26 12.75
C ASN A 126 26.27 -15.73 11.92
N VAL A 127 26.41 -15.27 10.67
CA VAL A 127 27.58 -15.58 9.83
C VAL A 127 28.88 -15.10 10.47
N MET A 128 28.84 -13.89 11.08
CA MET A 128 30.01 -13.35 11.79
C MET A 128 30.38 -14.19 13.02
N LEU A 129 29.39 -14.61 13.81
CA LEU A 129 29.61 -15.51 14.97
C LEU A 129 30.18 -16.86 14.56
N TYR A 130 29.67 -17.45 13.46
CA TYR A 130 30.23 -18.73 12.96
C TYR A 130 31.65 -18.59 12.49
N LYS A 131 32.05 -17.50 11.83
CA LYS A 131 33.43 -17.23 11.44
C LYS A 131 34.34 -17.12 12.68
N GLN A 132 33.92 -16.38 13.70
CA GLN A 132 34.67 -16.24 14.95
C GLN A 132 34.83 -17.60 15.67
N ALA A 133 33.76 -18.39 15.75
CA ALA A 133 33.81 -19.72 16.35
C ALA A 133 34.75 -20.65 15.59
N ALA A 134 34.74 -20.61 14.26
CA ALA A 134 35.66 -21.38 13.42
C ALA A 134 37.13 -21.01 13.68
N GLU A 135 37.46 -19.72 13.80
CA GLU A 135 38.81 -19.25 14.12
C GLU A 135 39.27 -19.71 15.50
N VAL A 136 38.40 -19.69 16.51
CA VAL A 136 38.71 -20.22 17.85
C VAL A 136 38.99 -21.70 17.82
N VAL A 137 38.13 -22.48 17.13
CA VAL A 137 38.35 -23.95 16.98
C VAL A 137 39.65 -24.24 16.25
N MET A 138 39.98 -23.52 15.16
CA MET A 138 41.25 -23.66 14.44
C MET A 138 42.44 -23.34 15.31
N THR A 139 42.36 -22.32 16.15
CA THR A 139 43.43 -21.95 17.08
C THR A 139 43.64 -23.01 18.15
N MET A 140 42.55 -23.56 18.70
CA MET A 140 42.62 -24.66 19.68
C MET A 140 43.21 -25.92 19.06
N LEU A 141 42.80 -26.28 17.85
CA LEU A 141 43.33 -27.44 17.13
C LEU A 141 44.85 -27.28 16.85
N LYS A 142 45.29 -26.12 16.41
CA LYS A 142 46.72 -25.81 16.22
C LYS A 142 47.50 -25.98 17.51
N GLN A 143 47.02 -25.50 18.65
CA GLN A 143 47.68 -25.65 19.95
C GLN A 143 47.77 -27.10 20.40
N HIS A 144 46.76 -27.93 20.15
CA HIS A 144 46.76 -29.32 20.53
C HIS A 144 47.59 -30.21 19.58
N LEU A 145 47.63 -29.88 18.28
CA LEU A 145 48.42 -30.61 17.29
C LEU A 145 49.94 -30.37 17.45
N THR A 146 50.33 -29.18 17.93
CA THR A 146 51.73 -28.84 18.19
C THR A 146 52.33 -29.65 19.38
N ILE A 147 51.49 -30.22 20.25
CA ILE A 147 51.90 -30.99 21.43
C ILE A 147 52.16 -32.49 21.11
N GLY A 148 51.74 -33.00 19.94
CA GLY A 148 51.83 -34.41 19.60
C GLY A 148 52.42 -34.71 18.23
N GLN A 149 53.71 -34.87 18.11
CA GLN A 149 54.48 -35.69 17.10
C GLN A 149 53.94 -35.67 15.63
N MET A 150 53.37 -34.62 15.12
CA MET A 150 53.14 -34.43 13.67
C MET A 150 54.36 -33.74 13.05
N ASP A 151 54.80 -34.24 11.90
CA ASP A 151 55.79 -33.52 11.11
C ASP A 151 55.14 -32.25 10.48
N SER A 152 55.95 -31.33 10.03
CA SER A 152 55.50 -30.05 9.46
C SER A 152 54.58 -30.21 8.23
N VAL A 153 54.62 -31.34 7.56
CA VAL A 153 53.79 -31.67 6.40
C VAL A 153 52.38 -32.11 6.86
N GLY A 154 52.33 -32.92 7.93
CA GLY A 154 51.07 -33.35 8.52
C GLY A 154 50.26 -32.17 9.12
N GLU A 155 50.95 -31.23 9.80
CA GLU A 155 50.32 -29.98 10.30
C GLU A 155 49.75 -29.16 9.17
N TYR A 156 50.49 -28.96 8.09
CA TYR A 156 50.02 -28.19 6.93
C TYR A 156 48.79 -28.82 6.25
N MET A 157 48.81 -30.13 6.05
CA MET A 157 47.72 -30.88 5.43
C MET A 157 46.47 -30.86 6.30
N MET A 158 46.58 -30.98 7.61
CA MET A 158 45.46 -30.94 8.54
C MET A 158 44.85 -29.53 8.61
N GLU A 159 45.68 -28.51 8.65
CA GLU A 159 45.20 -27.11 8.62
C GLU A 159 44.42 -26.80 7.34
N HIS A 160 44.94 -27.26 6.19
CA HIS A 160 44.30 -27.08 4.90
C HIS A 160 42.94 -27.80 4.83
N TYR A 161 42.92 -29.06 5.25
CA TYR A 161 41.67 -29.85 5.28
C TYR A 161 40.60 -29.26 6.20
N LEU A 162 40.97 -28.79 7.37
CA LEU A 162 40.01 -28.16 8.30
C LEU A 162 39.52 -26.81 7.77
N ARG A 163 40.37 -26.05 7.12
CA ARG A 163 39.98 -24.77 6.50
C ARG A 163 39.01 -24.99 5.35
N ASP A 164 39.25 -25.97 4.49
CA ASP A 164 38.39 -26.34 3.39
C ASP A 164 37.03 -26.86 3.87
N LEU A 165 37.03 -27.72 4.91
CA LEU A 165 35.81 -28.24 5.51
C LEU A 165 34.94 -27.13 6.12
N LEU A 166 35.56 -26.23 6.89
CA LEU A 166 34.85 -25.05 7.46
C LEU A 166 34.35 -24.09 6.38
N GLY A 167 35.15 -23.89 5.31
CA GLY A 167 34.74 -23.11 4.14
C GLY A 167 33.50 -23.69 3.48
N TYR A 168 33.47 -24.99 3.24
CA TYR A 168 32.35 -25.70 2.67
C TYR A 168 31.07 -25.56 3.52
N TYR A 169 31.16 -25.75 4.85
CA TYR A 169 30.01 -25.57 5.73
C TYR A 169 29.50 -24.13 5.77
N LEU A 170 30.39 -23.14 5.78
CA LEU A 170 29.99 -21.72 5.74
C LEU A 170 29.33 -21.35 4.42
N GLU A 171 29.85 -21.81 3.28
CA GLU A 171 29.27 -21.60 1.97
C GLU A 171 27.90 -22.25 1.85
N THR A 172 27.71 -23.45 2.35
CA THR A 172 26.42 -24.16 2.34
C THR A 172 25.39 -23.40 3.16
N MET A 173 25.73 -22.94 4.36
CA MET A 173 24.84 -22.14 5.21
C MET A 173 24.49 -20.80 4.58
N ILE A 174 25.44 -20.13 3.93
CA ILE A 174 25.19 -18.88 3.22
C ILE A 174 24.29 -19.11 2.01
N HIS A 175 24.47 -20.22 1.28
CA HIS A 175 23.68 -20.56 0.11
C HIS A 175 22.24 -20.92 0.46
N GLU A 176 22.01 -21.70 1.50
CA GLU A 176 20.67 -22.02 1.99
C GLU A 176 19.92 -20.77 2.42
N ASN A 177 20.56 -19.85 3.14
CA ASN A 177 19.99 -18.57 3.54
C ASN A 177 19.78 -17.60 2.34
N GLY A 178 20.67 -17.65 1.35
CA GLY A 178 20.58 -16.83 0.12
C GLY A 178 19.39 -17.22 -0.78
N ASN A 179 18.98 -18.50 -0.77
CA ASN A 179 17.81 -18.96 -1.53
C ASN A 179 16.50 -18.35 -1.00
N TYR A 180 16.37 -18.10 0.29
CA TYR A 180 15.22 -17.37 0.86
C TYR A 180 15.19 -15.90 0.42
N LEU A 181 16.35 -15.24 0.38
CA LEU A 181 16.48 -13.84 -0.08
C LEU A 181 16.20 -13.69 -1.59
N MET A 182 16.63 -14.64 -2.42
CA MET A 182 16.33 -14.61 -3.86
C MET A 182 14.84 -14.83 -4.13
N GLY A 183 14.18 -15.70 -3.40
CA GLY A 183 12.72 -15.91 -3.49
C GLY A 183 11.94 -14.63 -3.16
N TYR A 184 12.35 -13.91 -2.13
CA TYR A 184 11.73 -12.64 -1.74
C TYR A 184 11.95 -11.53 -2.76
N ASN A 185 13.17 -11.34 -3.24
CA ASN A 185 13.46 -10.33 -4.26
C ASN A 185 12.71 -10.58 -5.57
N ARG A 186 12.48 -11.85 -5.91
CA ARG A 186 11.64 -12.24 -7.05
C ARG A 186 10.19 -11.84 -6.83
N LEU A 187 9.60 -12.16 -5.68
CA LEU A 187 8.24 -11.75 -5.30
C LEU A 187 8.12 -10.23 -5.26
N LYS A 188 9.06 -9.51 -4.66
CA LYS A 188 9.07 -8.05 -4.62
C LYS A 188 9.03 -7.42 -6.01
N ASN A 189 9.78 -7.96 -6.97
CA ASN A 189 9.81 -7.47 -8.34
C ASN A 189 8.53 -7.82 -9.14
N GLU A 190 7.85 -8.91 -8.81
CA GLU A 190 6.57 -9.30 -9.43
C GLU A 190 5.40 -8.42 -8.95
N PHE A 191 5.48 -7.82 -7.77
CA PHE A 191 4.45 -6.91 -7.23
C PHE A 191 4.64 -5.42 -7.58
N HIS A 192 5.79 -5.05 -8.18
CA HIS A 192 6.07 -3.66 -8.62
C HIS A 192 5.86 -3.44 -10.13
N HIS A 193 5.29 -4.42 -10.83
CA HIS A 193 4.81 -4.33 -12.21
C HIS A 193 3.29 -4.54 -12.29
#